data_717710e203571fd79a9418a8d7c0f1d7
#
_entry.id   717710e203571fd79a9418a8d7c0f1d7
#
_cell.length_a   1.000
_cell.length_b   1.000
_cell.length_c   1.000
_cell.angle_alpha   90.00
_cell.angle_beta   90.00
_cell.angle_gamma   90.00
#
_symmetry.space_group_name_H-M   'P 1'
#
loop_
_entity.id
_entity.type
_entity.pdbx_description
1 polymer ?
#
loop_
_entity_poly.entity_id
_entity_poly.type
_entity_poly.pdbx_seq_one_letter_code
_entity_poly.pdbx_strand_id
1 'polypeptide(L)'
;MSIQITSFNYLTWKHIYVRESNYIDPQPGYSGTKPGCKMYDNHLAALNFVLSDGWELNENTPKDIHRFLTKGIPFFEDHGNSGAYRRVDCIIGFDKCPYPYQIEFLMNFWFEKTRYMMELVFEKKISAKECAFASHHIFEVIHPFIDGNGRTGRLLINKILHELGEDPIIIYFDDRMEYYKSIQSFRDKYWNGKLFELPI
;
A
#
# COMPACT_ATOMS: atom_id res chain seq x y z
N MET A 1 -7.50 11.47 -21.35
CA MET A 1 -8.92 11.84 -21.22
C MET A 1 -9.22 11.88 -19.73
N SER A 2 -9.31 13.06 -19.11
CA SER A 2 -9.64 13.20 -17.68
C SER A 2 -11.14 12.99 -17.50
N ILE A 3 -11.51 11.88 -16.88
CA ILE A 3 -12.91 11.64 -16.50
C ILE A 3 -13.17 12.55 -15.28
N GLN A 4 -14.01 13.56 -15.45
CA GLN A 4 -14.52 14.30 -14.29
C GLN A 4 -15.35 13.36 -13.44
N ILE A 5 -14.87 13.08 -12.22
CA ILE A 5 -15.54 12.18 -11.29
C ILE A 5 -16.70 12.92 -10.65
N THR A 6 -17.92 12.70 -11.15
CA THR A 6 -19.14 13.15 -10.48
C THR A 6 -19.38 12.32 -9.21
N SER A 7 -20.19 12.80 -8.26
CA SER A 7 -20.47 12.08 -7.00
C SER A 7 -20.99 10.65 -7.20
N PHE A 8 -21.77 10.41 -8.24
CA PHE A 8 -22.24 9.06 -8.61
C PHE A 8 -21.12 8.18 -9.13
N ASN A 9 -20.22 8.72 -9.96
CA ASN A 9 -19.06 8.02 -10.48
C ASN A 9 -18.05 7.68 -9.38
N TYR A 10 -17.94 8.53 -8.34
CA TYR A 10 -17.01 8.31 -7.24
C TYR A 10 -17.36 7.10 -6.37
N LEU A 11 -18.64 6.86 -6.09
CA LEU A 11 -19.05 5.65 -5.35
C LEU A 11 -18.78 4.39 -6.18
N THR A 12 -19.10 4.39 -7.45
CA THR A 12 -18.80 3.29 -8.38
C THR A 12 -17.30 3.05 -8.48
N TRP A 13 -16.49 4.10 -8.53
CA TRP A 13 -15.03 4.04 -8.54
C TRP A 13 -14.49 3.32 -7.30
N LYS A 14 -14.96 3.65 -6.09
CA LYS A 14 -14.53 2.99 -4.85
C LYS A 14 -14.79 1.48 -4.86
N HIS A 15 -15.94 1.07 -5.37
CA HIS A 15 -16.27 -0.35 -5.48
C HIS A 15 -15.39 -1.07 -6.51
N ILE A 16 -15.09 -0.43 -7.64
CA ILE A 16 -14.15 -0.97 -8.62
C ILE A 16 -12.75 -1.10 -7.99
N TYR A 17 -12.25 -0.05 -7.32
CA TYR A 17 -10.95 -0.07 -6.65
C TYR A 17 -10.82 -1.25 -5.68
N VAL A 18 -11.79 -1.42 -4.77
CA VAL A 18 -11.75 -2.50 -3.77
C VAL A 18 -11.76 -3.87 -4.43
N ARG A 19 -12.59 -4.06 -5.45
CA ARG A 19 -12.67 -5.31 -6.20
C ARG A 19 -11.33 -5.63 -6.89
N GLU A 20 -10.80 -4.71 -7.68
CA GLU A 20 -9.56 -4.91 -8.42
C GLU A 20 -8.38 -5.17 -7.47
N SER A 21 -8.25 -4.36 -6.43
CA SER A 21 -7.19 -4.52 -5.44
C SER A 21 -7.27 -5.86 -4.67
N ASN A 22 -8.47 -6.39 -4.42
CA ASN A 22 -8.63 -7.70 -3.81
C ASN A 22 -8.40 -8.86 -4.80
N TYR A 23 -8.61 -8.65 -6.10
CA TYR A 23 -8.28 -9.65 -7.13
C TYR A 23 -6.77 -9.81 -7.34
N ILE A 24 -5.99 -8.73 -7.20
CA ILE A 24 -4.53 -8.79 -7.35
C ILE A 24 -3.91 -9.76 -6.34
N ASP A 25 -4.38 -9.74 -5.06
CA ASP A 25 -3.89 -10.62 -3.99
C ASP A 25 -5.04 -11.48 -3.43
N PRO A 26 -5.48 -12.54 -4.14
CA PRO A 26 -6.56 -13.38 -3.68
C PRO A 26 -6.15 -14.18 -2.44
N GLN A 27 -6.92 -14.04 -1.37
CA GLN A 27 -6.73 -14.84 -0.15
C GLN A 27 -7.41 -16.21 -0.29
N PRO A 28 -6.71 -17.33 -0.03
CA PRO A 28 -7.32 -18.65 -0.02
C PRO A 28 -8.49 -18.72 0.98
N GLY A 29 -9.67 -19.08 0.49
CA GLY A 29 -10.87 -19.24 1.32
C GLY A 29 -11.66 -17.97 1.61
N TYR A 30 -11.19 -16.78 1.17
CA TYR A 30 -11.89 -15.51 1.35
C TYR A 30 -12.08 -14.82 0.00
N SER A 31 -13.28 -14.84 -0.54
CA SER A 31 -13.62 -14.08 -1.74
C SER A 31 -13.88 -12.60 -1.39
N GLY A 32 -12.82 -11.86 -1.01
CA GLY A 32 -12.88 -10.44 -0.66
C GLY A 32 -13.33 -9.50 -1.79
N THR A 33 -13.97 -10.04 -2.82
CA THR A 33 -14.34 -9.32 -4.05
C THR A 33 -15.78 -8.87 -4.10
N LYS A 34 -16.62 -9.27 -3.12
CA LYS A 34 -18.06 -8.97 -3.09
C LYS A 34 -18.43 -8.14 -1.87
N PRO A 35 -19.33 -7.12 -2.01
CA PRO A 35 -19.93 -6.42 -0.89
C PRO A 35 -20.57 -7.38 0.11
N GLY A 36 -20.49 -7.07 1.41
CA GLY A 36 -20.97 -7.92 2.50
C GLY A 36 -19.98 -9.01 2.94
N CYS A 37 -18.86 -9.18 2.24
CA CYS A 37 -17.73 -9.94 2.74
C CYS A 37 -16.86 -9.05 3.64
N LYS A 38 -16.49 -9.55 4.82
CA LYS A 38 -15.72 -8.78 5.82
C LYS A 38 -14.48 -8.11 5.24
N MET A 39 -13.71 -8.82 4.42
CA MET A 39 -12.51 -8.27 3.78
C MET A 39 -12.83 -7.14 2.79
N TYR A 40 -13.93 -7.27 2.05
CA TYR A 40 -14.37 -6.22 1.14
C TYR A 40 -14.78 -4.96 1.90
N ASP A 41 -15.62 -5.13 2.91
CA ASP A 41 -16.16 -4.02 3.71
C ASP A 41 -15.03 -3.32 4.49
N ASN A 42 -14.09 -4.07 5.04
CA ASN A 42 -12.88 -3.53 5.66
C ASN A 42 -12.02 -2.72 4.67
N HIS A 43 -11.85 -3.24 3.44
CA HIS A 43 -11.07 -2.55 2.42
C HIS A 43 -11.75 -1.24 1.98
N LEU A 44 -13.07 -1.26 1.82
CA LEU A 44 -13.84 -0.06 1.52
C LEU A 44 -13.76 0.97 2.67
N ALA A 45 -13.80 0.51 3.92
CA ALA A 45 -13.60 1.37 5.08
C ALA A 45 -12.19 1.98 5.11
N ALA A 46 -11.15 1.17 4.83
CA ALA A 46 -9.78 1.65 4.73
C ALA A 46 -9.60 2.67 3.60
N LEU A 47 -10.22 2.44 2.43
CA LEU A 47 -10.19 3.39 1.33
C LEU A 47 -10.88 4.72 1.69
N ASN A 48 -12.03 4.67 2.35
CA ASN A 48 -12.70 5.88 2.82
C ASN A 48 -11.84 6.65 3.84
N PHE A 49 -11.15 5.93 4.72
CA PHE A 49 -10.25 6.51 5.69
C PHE A 49 -9.07 7.23 5.02
N VAL A 50 -8.38 6.61 4.07
CA VAL A 50 -7.22 7.23 3.39
C VAL A 50 -7.56 8.42 2.51
N LEU A 51 -8.81 8.50 2.03
CA LEU A 51 -9.32 9.60 1.22
C LEU A 51 -10.13 10.62 2.02
N SER A 52 -10.11 10.56 3.35
CA SER A 52 -10.76 11.54 4.20
C SER A 52 -9.84 12.74 4.48
N ASP A 53 -10.43 13.92 4.52
CA ASP A 53 -9.72 15.14 4.93
C ASP A 53 -9.37 15.13 6.43
N GLY A 54 -8.33 15.88 6.79
CA GLY A 54 -7.95 16.09 8.18
C GLY A 54 -7.13 14.98 8.81
N TRP A 55 -6.68 14.00 8.01
CA TRP A 55 -5.75 12.96 8.44
C TRP A 55 -4.51 12.95 7.55
N GLU A 56 -3.38 13.34 8.12
CA GLU A 56 -2.11 13.46 7.41
C GLU A 56 -1.29 12.17 7.46
N LEU A 57 -0.48 11.96 6.43
CA LEU A 57 0.49 10.86 6.37
C LEU A 57 1.49 11.00 7.52
N ASN A 58 1.64 9.94 8.31
CA ASN A 58 2.61 9.85 9.40
C ASN A 58 3.21 8.44 9.48
N GLU A 59 4.16 8.24 10.38
CA GLU A 59 4.87 6.96 10.54
C GLU A 59 3.96 5.79 10.94
N ASN A 60 2.79 6.06 11.52
CA ASN A 60 1.81 5.05 11.90
C ASN A 60 0.78 4.76 10.81
N THR A 61 0.71 5.60 9.77
CA THR A 61 -0.24 5.44 8.65
C THR A 61 -0.31 4.02 8.09
N PRO A 62 0.80 3.31 7.82
CA PRO A 62 0.72 1.92 7.34
C PRO A 62 0.06 0.97 8.35
N LYS A 63 0.34 1.13 9.64
CA LYS A 63 -0.26 0.33 10.72
C LYS A 63 -1.76 0.58 10.83
N ASP A 64 -2.19 1.83 10.69
CA ASP A 64 -3.61 2.21 10.78
C ASP A 64 -4.40 1.68 9.58
N ILE A 65 -3.88 1.85 8.36
CA ILE A 65 -4.47 1.26 7.15
C ILE A 65 -4.59 -0.27 7.31
N HIS A 66 -3.52 -0.94 7.73
CA HIS A 66 -3.50 -2.38 7.93
C HIS A 66 -4.52 -2.82 9.01
N ARG A 67 -4.67 -2.05 10.08
CA ARG A 67 -5.68 -2.31 11.13
C ARG A 67 -7.10 -2.23 10.58
N PHE A 68 -7.40 -1.24 9.72
CA PHE A 68 -8.70 -1.19 9.03
C PHE A 68 -8.93 -2.42 8.15
N LEU A 69 -7.95 -2.81 7.35
CA LEU A 69 -8.05 -3.97 6.44
C LEU A 69 -8.28 -5.29 7.18
N THR A 70 -7.71 -5.44 8.37
CA THR A 70 -7.65 -6.72 9.09
C THR A 70 -8.62 -6.82 10.27
N LYS A 71 -9.36 -5.75 10.57
CA LYS A 71 -10.31 -5.67 11.69
C LYS A 71 -11.33 -6.81 11.68
N GLY A 72 -11.40 -7.54 12.80
CA GLY A 72 -12.36 -8.63 13.00
C GLY A 72 -12.14 -9.83 12.06
N ILE A 73 -10.93 -9.99 11.51
CA ILE A 73 -10.51 -11.20 10.79
C ILE A 73 -9.70 -12.06 11.78
N PRO A 74 -10.17 -13.29 12.13
CA PRO A 74 -9.57 -14.10 13.21
C PRO A 74 -8.07 -14.32 13.06
N PHE A 75 -7.58 -14.60 11.85
CA PHE A 75 -6.15 -14.79 11.58
C PHE A 75 -5.26 -13.63 12.07
N PHE A 76 -5.76 -12.40 12.04
CA PHE A 76 -5.00 -11.23 12.48
C PHE A 76 -5.26 -10.88 13.95
N GLU A 77 -6.53 -10.99 14.39
CA GLU A 77 -6.94 -10.62 15.76
C GLU A 77 -6.39 -11.59 16.79
N ASP A 78 -6.57 -12.90 16.55
CA ASP A 78 -6.20 -13.96 17.51
C ASP A 78 -4.68 -14.03 17.77
N HIS A 79 -3.86 -13.51 16.84
CA HIS A 79 -2.41 -13.51 16.95
C HIS A 79 -1.79 -12.13 17.18
N GLY A 80 -2.62 -11.10 17.39
CA GLY A 80 -2.15 -9.73 17.58
C GLY A 80 -1.41 -9.13 16.37
N ASN A 81 -1.78 -9.59 15.16
CA ASN A 81 -1.14 -9.16 13.91
C ASN A 81 -1.84 -7.96 13.25
N SER A 82 -3.03 -7.57 13.73
CA SER A 82 -3.79 -6.44 13.19
C SER A 82 -3.06 -5.11 13.48
N GLY A 83 -2.59 -4.45 12.42
CA GLY A 83 -1.81 -3.21 12.54
C GLY A 83 -0.42 -3.38 13.19
N ALA A 84 0.09 -4.61 13.30
CA ALA A 84 1.39 -4.90 13.89
C ALA A 84 2.38 -5.42 12.84
N TYR A 85 3.62 -4.96 12.92
CA TYR A 85 4.68 -5.49 12.06
C TYR A 85 4.98 -6.95 12.39
N ARG A 86 5.33 -7.73 11.36
CA ARG A 86 5.66 -9.16 11.50
C ARG A 86 6.88 -9.38 12.38
N ARG A 87 6.84 -10.49 13.12
CA ARG A 87 7.92 -10.95 14.00
C ARG A 87 8.60 -12.21 13.47
N VAL A 88 8.23 -12.63 12.26
CA VAL A 88 8.73 -13.83 11.59
C VAL A 88 9.35 -13.47 10.25
N ASP A 89 10.25 -14.31 9.77
CA ASP A 89 10.84 -14.17 8.44
C ASP A 89 9.77 -14.32 7.36
N CYS A 90 9.98 -13.65 6.24
CA CYS A 90 9.09 -13.66 5.09
C CYS A 90 9.90 -13.88 3.81
N ILE A 91 9.29 -14.60 2.87
CA ILE A 91 9.80 -14.83 1.52
C ILE A 91 8.70 -14.46 0.54
N ILE A 92 9.04 -13.67 -0.49
CA ILE A 92 8.15 -13.32 -1.59
C ILE A 92 8.75 -13.92 -2.87
N GLY A 93 8.05 -14.91 -3.44
CA GLY A 93 8.63 -15.68 -4.54
C GLY A 93 9.88 -16.41 -4.09
N PHE A 94 11.05 -16.02 -4.60
CA PHE A 94 12.36 -16.55 -4.23
C PHE A 94 13.20 -15.59 -3.37
N ASP A 95 12.71 -14.41 -3.11
CA ASP A 95 13.45 -13.34 -2.44
C ASP A 95 13.13 -13.28 -0.94
N LYS A 96 14.18 -13.21 -0.12
CA LYS A 96 14.03 -12.93 1.31
C LYS A 96 13.69 -11.48 1.55
N CYS A 97 12.68 -11.24 2.36
CA CYS A 97 12.39 -9.91 2.89
C CYS A 97 13.42 -9.52 3.98
N PRO A 98 13.50 -8.24 4.37
CA PRO A 98 14.28 -7.82 5.53
C PRO A 98 13.93 -8.62 6.78
N TYR A 99 14.91 -8.81 7.67
CA TYR A 99 14.66 -9.50 8.94
C TYR A 99 13.69 -8.72 9.84
N PRO A 100 12.91 -9.41 10.69
CA PRO A 100 11.93 -8.73 11.56
C PRO A 100 12.50 -7.59 12.40
N TYR A 101 13.71 -7.74 12.93
CA TYR A 101 14.36 -6.70 13.74
C TYR A 101 14.76 -5.44 12.96
N GLN A 102 14.76 -5.49 11.64
CA GLN A 102 15.06 -4.35 10.77
C GLN A 102 13.82 -3.53 10.41
N ILE A 103 12.61 -4.09 10.58
CA ILE A 103 11.37 -3.53 10.02
C ILE A 103 11.10 -2.13 10.60
N GLU A 104 11.20 -1.96 11.92
CA GLU A 104 10.92 -0.66 12.55
C GLU A 104 11.83 0.43 11.97
N PHE A 105 13.13 0.16 11.87
CA PHE A 105 14.11 1.08 11.28
C PHE A 105 13.79 1.37 9.81
N LEU A 106 13.49 0.34 9.02
CA LEU A 106 13.19 0.49 7.59
C LEU A 106 11.86 1.23 7.34
N MET A 107 10.87 1.07 8.22
CA MET A 107 9.61 1.81 8.11
C MET A 107 9.76 3.29 8.49
N ASN A 108 10.62 3.60 9.45
CA ASN A 108 11.01 5.00 9.72
C ASN A 108 11.73 5.61 8.51
N PHE A 109 12.67 4.87 7.92
CA PHE A 109 13.34 5.26 6.68
C PHE A 109 12.33 5.47 5.53
N TRP A 110 11.37 4.55 5.35
CA TRP A 110 10.30 4.67 4.37
C TRP A 110 9.53 5.99 4.54
N PHE A 111 9.17 6.32 5.77
CA PHE A 111 8.40 7.53 6.06
C PHE A 111 9.19 8.80 5.74
N GLU A 112 10.43 8.91 6.24
CA GLU A 112 11.29 10.06 5.97
C GLU A 112 11.59 10.23 4.47
N LYS A 113 11.82 9.11 3.77
CA LYS A 113 12.05 9.15 2.32
C LYS A 113 10.81 9.55 1.55
N THR A 114 9.62 9.10 1.97
CA THR A 114 8.35 9.50 1.37
C THR A 114 8.11 10.99 1.54
N ARG A 115 8.31 11.53 2.75
CA ARG A 115 8.22 12.97 3.00
C ARG A 115 9.16 13.78 2.12
N TYR A 116 10.41 13.39 2.04
CA TYR A 116 11.38 14.04 1.17
C TYR A 116 10.94 14.02 -0.32
N MET A 117 10.43 12.89 -0.80
CA MET A 117 9.92 12.82 -2.17
C MET A 117 8.68 13.72 -2.38
N MET A 118 7.80 13.85 -1.38
CA MET A 118 6.68 14.80 -1.44
C MET A 118 7.18 16.25 -1.54
N GLU A 119 8.24 16.62 -0.83
CA GLU A 119 8.87 17.94 -0.96
C GLU A 119 9.39 18.17 -2.40
N LEU A 120 10.01 17.16 -3.02
CA LEU A 120 10.44 17.23 -4.43
C LEU A 120 9.27 17.41 -5.41
N VAL A 121 8.08 16.90 -5.09
CA VAL A 121 6.87 17.14 -5.90
C VAL A 121 6.46 18.62 -5.81
N PHE A 122 6.43 19.22 -4.62
CA PHE A 122 6.13 20.65 -4.45
C PHE A 122 7.17 21.53 -5.15
N GLU A 123 8.43 21.09 -5.21
CA GLU A 123 9.50 21.74 -5.95
C GLU A 123 9.44 21.45 -7.47
N LYS A 124 8.48 20.65 -7.95
CA LYS A 124 8.30 20.24 -9.35
C LYS A 124 9.49 19.47 -9.94
N LYS A 125 10.26 18.79 -9.11
CA LYS A 125 11.40 17.95 -9.52
C LYS A 125 10.99 16.55 -9.94
N ILE A 126 9.91 16.04 -9.35
CA ILE A 126 9.28 14.76 -9.70
C ILE A 126 7.76 14.92 -9.73
N SER A 127 7.07 14.02 -10.41
CA SER A 127 5.60 13.99 -10.39
C SER A 127 5.06 13.32 -9.13
N ALA A 128 3.82 13.63 -8.75
CA ALA A 128 3.13 12.97 -7.64
C ALA A 128 3.02 11.45 -7.84
N LYS A 129 2.83 10.99 -9.07
CA LYS A 129 2.81 9.55 -9.39
C LYS A 129 4.17 8.89 -9.17
N GLU A 130 5.27 9.51 -9.61
CA GLU A 130 6.61 9.00 -9.33
C GLU A 130 6.86 8.88 -7.83
N CYS A 131 6.50 9.90 -7.04
CA CYS A 131 6.57 9.87 -5.58
C CYS A 131 5.78 8.70 -4.99
N ALA A 132 4.49 8.58 -5.34
CA ALA A 132 3.60 7.58 -4.79
C ALA A 132 4.05 6.15 -5.14
N PHE A 133 4.47 5.89 -6.38
CA PHE A 133 4.96 4.57 -6.79
C PHE A 133 6.33 4.24 -6.21
N ALA A 134 7.26 5.19 -6.13
CA ALA A 134 8.56 4.96 -5.48
C ALA A 134 8.39 4.62 -3.99
N SER A 135 7.56 5.37 -3.27
CA SER A 135 7.20 5.07 -1.88
C SER A 135 6.58 3.69 -1.73
N HIS A 136 5.64 3.35 -2.61
CA HIS A 136 5.01 2.03 -2.64
C HIS A 136 6.01 0.91 -2.88
N HIS A 137 6.94 1.05 -3.82
CA HIS A 137 7.95 0.03 -4.10
C HIS A 137 8.86 -0.20 -2.89
N ILE A 138 9.30 0.86 -2.19
CA ILE A 138 10.07 0.73 -0.94
C ILE A 138 9.26 -0.07 0.10
N PHE A 139 7.99 0.27 0.28
CA PHE A 139 7.09 -0.43 1.20
C PHE A 139 6.95 -1.92 0.87
N GLU A 140 6.72 -2.26 -0.41
CA GLU A 140 6.59 -3.66 -0.86
C GLU A 140 7.88 -4.46 -0.71
N VAL A 141 9.05 -3.82 -0.85
CA VAL A 141 10.33 -4.48 -0.59
C VAL A 141 10.56 -4.74 0.89
N ILE A 142 10.17 -3.81 1.77
CA ILE A 142 10.24 -4.00 3.23
C ILE A 142 9.28 -5.11 3.67
N HIS A 143 8.08 -5.15 3.11
CA HIS A 143 7.04 -6.13 3.39
C HIS A 143 6.76 -6.28 4.90
N PRO A 144 6.32 -5.19 5.57
CA PRO A 144 6.38 -5.11 7.02
C PRO A 144 5.36 -5.98 7.77
N PHE A 145 4.27 -6.40 7.12
CA PHE A 145 3.21 -7.18 7.75
C PHE A 145 3.31 -8.67 7.40
N ILE A 146 2.67 -9.52 8.19
CA ILE A 146 2.63 -10.96 7.93
C ILE A 146 1.80 -11.28 6.68
N ASP A 147 0.82 -10.45 6.37
CA ASP A 147 -0.06 -10.51 5.20
C ASP A 147 -0.72 -9.13 5.00
N GLY A 148 -1.38 -8.90 3.85
CA GLY A 148 -2.08 -7.64 3.55
C GLY A 148 -1.16 -6.50 3.10
N ASN A 149 0.12 -6.75 2.84
CA ASN A 149 1.06 -5.73 2.39
C ASN A 149 0.61 -5.10 1.06
N GLY A 150 0.30 -5.89 0.04
CA GLY A 150 -0.13 -5.38 -1.27
C GLY A 150 -1.36 -4.47 -1.17
N ARG A 151 -2.38 -4.85 -0.40
CA ARG A 151 -3.58 -4.02 -0.17
C ARG A 151 -3.25 -2.73 0.57
N THR A 152 -2.42 -2.81 1.62
CA THR A 152 -1.93 -1.65 2.37
C THR A 152 -1.11 -0.72 1.46
N GLY A 153 -0.19 -1.27 0.69
CA GLY A 153 0.68 -0.52 -0.24
C GLY A 153 -0.11 0.22 -1.32
N ARG A 154 -1.13 -0.41 -1.90
CA ARG A 154 -2.00 0.25 -2.89
C ARG A 154 -2.87 1.36 -2.28
N LEU A 155 -3.28 1.22 -1.02
CA LEU A 155 -3.94 2.30 -0.28
C LEU A 155 -2.97 3.45 0.04
N LEU A 156 -1.70 3.15 0.36
CA LEU A 156 -0.66 4.16 0.56
C LEU A 156 -0.38 4.98 -0.71
N ILE A 157 -0.42 4.37 -1.91
CA ILE A 157 -0.36 5.13 -3.17
C ILE A 157 -1.44 6.21 -3.18
N ASN A 158 -2.69 5.82 -2.91
CA ASN A 158 -3.82 6.75 -2.96
C ASN A 158 -3.81 7.76 -1.81
N LYS A 159 -3.26 7.41 -0.65
CA LYS A 159 -3.04 8.37 0.45
C LYS A 159 -2.04 9.45 0.04
N ILE A 160 -0.91 9.07 -0.53
CA ILE A 160 0.13 10.01 -0.99
C ILE A 160 -0.42 10.91 -2.11
N LEU A 161 -1.12 10.33 -3.10
CA LEU A 161 -1.74 11.12 -4.18
C LEU A 161 -2.76 12.11 -3.62
N HIS A 162 -3.62 11.70 -2.69
CA HIS A 162 -4.61 12.57 -2.04
C HIS A 162 -3.95 13.76 -1.33
N GLU A 163 -2.86 13.55 -0.58
CA GLU A 163 -2.13 14.64 0.08
C GLU A 163 -1.43 15.58 -0.88
N LEU A 164 -1.08 15.10 -2.05
CA LEU A 164 -0.48 15.91 -3.12
C LEU A 164 -1.53 16.59 -4.01
N GLY A 165 -2.83 16.45 -3.67
CA GLY A 165 -3.93 17.08 -4.41
C GLY A 165 -4.26 16.41 -5.74
N GLU A 166 -3.83 15.16 -5.92
CA GLU A 166 -4.04 14.39 -7.13
C GLU A 166 -5.22 13.42 -7.00
N ASP A 167 -5.82 13.09 -8.14
CA ASP A 167 -6.88 12.09 -8.21
C ASP A 167 -6.36 10.69 -7.83
N PRO A 168 -7.13 9.90 -7.06
CA PRO A 168 -6.76 8.53 -6.74
C PRO A 168 -6.79 7.64 -7.99
N ILE A 169 -5.97 6.59 -7.99
CA ILE A 169 -5.82 5.66 -9.11
C ILE A 169 -6.28 4.25 -8.77
N ILE A 170 -6.55 3.46 -9.79
CA ILE A 170 -6.79 2.00 -9.70
C ILE A 170 -5.68 1.28 -10.43
N ILE A 171 -5.09 0.27 -9.77
CA ILE A 171 -4.29 -0.75 -10.43
C ILE A 171 -5.24 -1.89 -10.77
N TYR A 172 -5.45 -2.15 -12.06
CA TYR A 172 -6.37 -3.19 -12.51
C TYR A 172 -5.72 -4.58 -12.46
N PHE A 173 -6.53 -5.59 -12.20
CA PHE A 173 -6.07 -6.98 -12.16
C PHE A 173 -5.41 -7.43 -13.48
N ASP A 174 -5.90 -6.94 -14.61
CA ASP A 174 -5.30 -7.27 -15.91
C ASP A 174 -3.87 -6.74 -16.05
N ASP A 175 -3.52 -5.64 -15.37
CA ASP A 175 -2.19 -5.03 -15.38
C ASP A 175 -1.27 -5.60 -14.28
N ARG A 176 -1.73 -6.59 -13.49
CA ARG A 176 -1.00 -7.11 -12.31
C ARG A 176 0.40 -7.63 -12.62
N MET A 177 0.61 -8.20 -13.81
CA MET A 177 1.93 -8.72 -14.18
C MET A 177 2.95 -7.62 -14.40
N GLU A 178 2.53 -6.50 -14.99
CA GLU A 178 3.37 -5.32 -15.15
C GLU A 178 3.65 -4.65 -13.79
N TYR A 179 2.62 -4.55 -12.97
CA TYR A 179 2.74 -4.08 -11.59
C TYR A 179 3.73 -4.91 -10.77
N TYR A 180 3.67 -6.24 -10.79
CA TYR A 180 4.64 -7.09 -10.08
C TYR A 180 6.06 -6.96 -10.66
N LYS A 181 6.20 -6.84 -11.98
CA LYS A 181 7.50 -6.60 -12.63
C LYS A 181 8.12 -5.28 -12.18
N SER A 182 7.33 -4.23 -11.98
CA SER A 182 7.83 -2.94 -11.51
C SER A 182 8.39 -3.02 -10.09
N ILE A 183 7.71 -3.74 -9.19
CA ILE A 183 8.19 -4.01 -7.82
C ILE A 183 9.48 -4.84 -7.86
N GLN A 184 9.51 -5.90 -8.67
CA GLN A 184 10.68 -6.77 -8.78
C GLN A 184 11.90 -6.00 -9.34
N SER A 185 11.70 -5.22 -10.40
CA SER A 185 12.77 -4.39 -10.98
C SER A 185 13.33 -3.39 -9.98
N PHE A 186 12.46 -2.80 -9.14
CA PHE A 186 12.89 -1.92 -8.07
C PHE A 186 13.69 -2.69 -7.01
N ARG A 187 13.24 -3.87 -6.60
CA ARG A 187 13.93 -4.75 -5.67
C ARG A 187 15.33 -5.12 -6.18
N ASP A 188 15.43 -5.59 -7.41
CA ASP A 188 16.68 -6.02 -8.03
C ASP A 188 17.70 -4.87 -8.11
N LYS A 189 17.21 -3.65 -8.32
CA LYS A 189 18.07 -2.47 -8.47
C LYS A 189 18.55 -1.90 -7.13
N TYR A 190 17.70 -1.88 -6.12
CA TYR A 190 17.95 -1.12 -4.89
C TYR A 190 18.01 -1.96 -3.62
N TRP A 191 17.56 -3.22 -3.66
CA TRP A 191 17.59 -4.11 -2.52
C TRP A 191 18.52 -5.29 -2.78
N ASN A 192 19.73 -5.23 -2.22
CA ASN A 192 20.76 -6.29 -2.33
C ASN A 192 20.95 -7.04 -0.99
N GLY A 193 19.96 -7.04 -0.12
CA GLY A 193 20.01 -7.61 1.23
C GLY A 193 20.71 -6.71 2.26
N LYS A 194 21.10 -5.50 1.87
CA LYS A 194 21.62 -4.42 2.72
C LYS A 194 20.62 -3.26 2.70
N LEU A 195 20.93 -2.17 3.38
CA LEU A 195 20.11 -0.95 3.35
C LEU A 195 19.99 -0.40 1.92
N PHE A 196 18.82 0.17 1.64
CA PHE A 196 18.52 0.78 0.33
C PHE A 196 19.56 1.83 -0.06
N GLU A 197 20.28 1.59 -1.14
CA GLU A 197 21.04 2.59 -1.86
C GLU A 197 20.09 3.32 -2.84
N LEU A 198 19.11 4.05 -2.30
CA LEU A 198 18.25 4.88 -3.14
C LEU A 198 19.05 6.10 -3.61
N PRO A 199 18.98 6.46 -4.90
CA PRO A 199 19.52 7.74 -5.35
C PRO A 199 18.81 8.87 -4.57
N ILE A 200 19.61 9.77 -4.05
CA ILE A 200 19.17 10.99 -3.38
C ILE A 200 18.60 11.93 -4.43
#